data_aba95fe426c8830b89ca36152e56b6ee
#
_entry.id   aba95fe426c8830b89ca36152e56b6ee
#
_cell.length_a   1.000
_cell.length_b   1.000
_cell.length_c   1.000
_cell.angle_alpha   90.00
_cell.angle_beta   90.00
_cell.angle_gamma   90.00
#
_symmetry.space_group_name_H-M   'P 1'
#
loop_
_entity.id
_entity.type
_entity.pdbx_description
1 polymer ?
#
loop_
_entity_poly.entity_id
_entity_poly.type
_entity_poly.pdbx_seq_one_letter_code
_entity_poly.pdbx_strand_id
1 'polypeptide(L)'
;MLSNISDEELTPIKIYTDPIILNNINLEKFFDKKDIELSIINKKNLKITDKGLYSISKYYDAQWITDRVIDFLKNKNIDPLDVNIIDGTAGIGGNSINFSKYFSKVLSIEINNIHYEVLKNNIDALNIHNIQIYLANFLNIIDSIKDDSNIFFFDPPWGGNCYKNFKYFNLKIGKLEINDVINILYDKNIKYTILKAPHNLNLSTLYSNIKYENMIVHRNIKQSMILIIFY
;
A
#
# COMPACT_ATOMS: atom_id res chain seq x y z
N MET A 1 17.26 6.14 -11.89
CA MET A 1 17.12 6.62 -13.26
C MET A 1 16.17 5.68 -14.00
N LEU A 2 14.91 6.11 -14.23
CA LEU A 2 13.88 5.36 -14.99
C LEU A 2 13.79 5.98 -16.40
N SER A 3 14.85 5.97 -17.17
CA SER A 3 14.90 6.67 -18.46
C SER A 3 14.65 5.79 -19.70
N ASN A 4 14.22 4.53 -19.56
CA ASN A 4 13.94 3.66 -20.70
C ASN A 4 12.81 2.67 -20.40
N ILE A 5 11.60 3.17 -20.12
CA ILE A 5 10.39 2.36 -20.27
C ILE A 5 9.89 2.66 -21.68
N SER A 6 9.95 1.67 -22.59
CA SER A 6 9.39 1.82 -23.95
C SER A 6 7.87 1.96 -23.89
N ASP A 7 7.30 2.84 -24.70
CA ASP A 7 5.85 3.11 -24.79
C ASP A 7 5.00 1.86 -25.12
N GLU A 8 5.61 0.74 -25.48
CA GLU A 8 4.94 -0.52 -25.84
C GLU A 8 4.46 -1.36 -24.64
N GLU A 9 4.93 -1.08 -23.41
CA GLU A 9 4.52 -1.84 -22.20
C GLU A 9 3.33 -1.23 -21.44
N LEU A 10 2.81 -0.10 -21.87
CA LEU A 10 1.63 0.52 -21.28
C LEU A 10 0.36 -0.21 -21.76
N THR A 11 -0.08 -1.20 -21.00
CA THR A 11 -1.47 -1.66 -21.14
C THR A 11 -2.39 -0.44 -21.12
N PRO A 12 -3.41 -0.33 -22.00
CA PRO A 12 -4.26 0.85 -22.09
C PRO A 12 -4.84 1.15 -20.70
N ILE A 13 -4.61 2.38 -20.23
CA ILE A 13 -5.09 2.84 -18.91
C ILE A 13 -6.61 2.71 -18.93
N LYS A 14 -7.14 1.84 -18.09
CA LYS A 14 -8.58 1.68 -17.94
C LYS A 14 -9.14 2.99 -17.40
N ILE A 15 -10.10 3.58 -18.13
CA ILE A 15 -10.78 4.79 -17.65
C ILE A 15 -11.63 4.40 -16.44
N TYR A 16 -11.29 4.93 -15.29
CA TYR A 16 -12.02 4.75 -14.04
C TYR A 16 -12.97 5.92 -13.81
N THR A 17 -14.13 5.66 -13.26
CA THR A 17 -15.06 6.68 -12.76
C THR A 17 -15.13 6.53 -11.26
N ASP A 18 -14.73 7.57 -10.52
CA ASP A 18 -14.74 7.58 -9.07
C ASP A 18 -14.83 9.04 -8.60
N PRO A 19 -16.02 9.56 -8.31
CA PRO A 19 -16.21 10.97 -7.98
C PRO A 19 -15.48 11.33 -6.69
N ILE A 20 -14.88 12.53 -6.68
CA ILE A 20 -14.28 13.12 -5.47
C ILE A 20 -15.42 13.61 -4.57
N ILE A 21 -15.40 13.21 -3.30
CA ILE A 21 -16.36 13.66 -2.31
C ILE A 21 -15.82 14.95 -1.68
N LEU A 22 -16.59 16.02 -1.75
CA LEU A 22 -16.18 17.34 -1.28
C LEU A 22 -16.79 17.75 0.06
N ASN A 23 -17.84 17.07 0.55
CA ASN A 23 -18.60 17.50 1.71
C ASN A 23 -18.85 16.39 2.74
N ASN A 24 -18.93 16.77 4.03
CA ASN A 24 -19.36 15.95 5.18
C ASN A 24 -18.52 14.70 5.49
N ILE A 25 -17.21 14.72 5.19
CA ILE A 25 -16.31 13.62 5.57
C ILE A 25 -15.57 14.02 6.84
N ASN A 26 -15.58 13.11 7.82
CA ASN A 26 -14.69 13.23 8.96
C ASN A 26 -13.28 12.78 8.56
N LEU A 27 -12.44 13.73 8.15
CA LEU A 27 -11.06 13.51 7.70
C LEU A 27 -10.17 12.90 8.79
N GLU A 28 -10.46 13.14 10.09
CA GLU A 28 -9.69 12.60 11.22
C GLU A 28 -9.72 11.06 11.30
N LYS A 29 -10.66 10.43 10.59
CA LYS A 29 -10.65 8.96 10.44
C LYS A 29 -9.51 8.46 9.55
N PHE A 30 -9.03 9.27 8.61
CA PHE A 30 -8.16 8.86 7.52
C PHE A 30 -6.78 9.48 7.59
N PHE A 31 -6.69 10.69 8.17
CA PHE A 31 -5.47 11.46 8.30
C PHE A 31 -5.24 11.89 9.74
N ASP A 32 -4.00 12.08 10.12
CA ASP A 32 -3.63 12.67 11.41
C ASP A 32 -4.22 14.08 11.53
N LYS A 33 -4.63 14.45 12.73
CA LYS A 33 -5.15 15.79 13.00
C LYS A 33 -4.15 16.89 12.60
N LYS A 34 -2.86 16.66 12.85
CA LYS A 34 -1.79 17.57 12.42
C LYS A 34 -1.69 17.68 10.91
N ASP A 35 -1.90 16.58 10.19
CA ASP A 35 -1.90 16.56 8.73
C ASP A 35 -3.07 17.40 8.18
N ILE A 36 -4.25 17.31 8.80
CA ILE A 36 -5.42 18.11 8.41
C ILE A 36 -5.16 19.61 8.66
N GLU A 37 -4.63 19.97 9.83
CA GLU A 37 -4.28 21.34 10.17
C GLU A 37 -3.26 21.91 9.16
N LEU A 38 -2.26 21.13 8.77
CA LEU A 38 -1.27 21.54 7.78
C LEU A 38 -1.89 21.78 6.40
N SER A 39 -2.82 20.92 5.96
CA SER A 39 -3.51 21.09 4.67
C SER A 39 -4.34 22.37 4.62
N ILE A 40 -4.96 22.76 5.73
CA ILE A 40 -5.72 24.01 5.86
C ILE A 40 -4.77 25.21 5.81
N ILE A 41 -3.64 25.16 6.51
CA ILE A 41 -2.63 26.23 6.51
C ILE A 41 -2.10 26.46 5.09
N ASN A 42 -1.85 25.39 4.34
CA ASN A 42 -1.37 25.45 2.97
C ASN A 42 -2.48 25.82 1.95
N LYS A 43 -3.71 26.08 2.40
CA LYS A 43 -4.88 26.36 1.54
C LYS A 43 -5.16 25.27 0.50
N LYS A 44 -4.75 24.06 0.78
CA LYS A 44 -4.98 22.86 -0.03
C LYS A 44 -5.78 21.86 0.78
N ASN A 45 -6.87 21.39 0.23
CA ASN A 45 -7.74 20.43 0.91
C ASN A 45 -7.35 19.00 0.58
N LEU A 46 -7.35 18.14 1.59
CA LEU A 46 -7.26 16.71 1.41
C LEU A 46 -8.51 16.19 0.67
N LYS A 47 -8.30 15.27 -0.24
CA LYS A 47 -9.35 14.71 -1.09
C LYS A 47 -9.55 13.22 -0.81
N ILE A 48 -10.79 12.78 -0.90
CA ILE A 48 -11.20 11.38 -0.83
C ILE A 48 -12.16 11.10 -1.98
N THR A 49 -12.01 9.97 -2.65
CA THR A 49 -12.98 9.51 -3.65
C THR A 49 -14.06 8.65 -3.01
N ASP A 50 -15.17 8.41 -3.71
CA ASP A 50 -16.26 7.57 -3.22
C ASP A 50 -15.77 6.14 -2.92
N LYS A 51 -15.02 5.51 -3.84
CA LYS A 51 -14.40 4.20 -3.59
C LYS A 51 -13.27 4.29 -2.58
N GLY A 52 -12.47 5.37 -2.64
CA GLY A 52 -11.41 5.64 -1.69
C GLY A 52 -11.88 5.66 -0.24
N LEU A 53 -13.09 6.16 0.02
CA LEU A 53 -13.71 6.19 1.35
C LEU A 53 -13.78 4.79 2.02
N TYR A 54 -13.93 3.74 1.21
CA TYR A 54 -14.03 2.36 1.68
C TYR A 54 -12.71 1.59 1.59
N SER A 55 -11.79 2.02 0.72
CA SER A 55 -10.53 1.32 0.47
C SER A 55 -9.33 1.91 1.18
N ILE A 56 -9.37 3.19 1.54
CA ILE A 56 -8.26 3.84 2.27
C ILE A 56 -8.07 3.20 3.65
N SER A 57 -6.84 2.89 4.00
CA SER A 57 -6.51 2.56 5.39
C SER A 57 -6.79 3.75 6.28
N LYS A 58 -7.59 3.55 7.33
CA LYS A 58 -7.83 4.59 8.33
C LYS A 58 -6.52 4.93 9.03
N TYR A 59 -6.42 6.15 9.56
CA TYR A 59 -5.19 6.63 10.21
C TYR A 59 -4.63 5.64 11.26
N TYR A 60 -5.47 5.17 12.20
CA TYR A 60 -5.02 4.23 13.23
C TYR A 60 -4.67 2.84 12.69
N ASP A 61 -5.26 2.43 11.57
CA ASP A 61 -4.92 1.16 10.91
C ASP A 61 -3.57 1.27 10.22
N ALA A 62 -3.33 2.38 9.49
CA ALA A 62 -2.05 2.68 8.86
C ALA A 62 -0.93 2.82 9.91
N GLN A 63 -1.20 3.49 11.04
CA GLN A 63 -0.26 3.59 12.15
C GLN A 63 0.08 2.22 12.74
N TRP A 64 -0.94 1.40 13.02
CA TRP A 64 -0.73 0.04 13.53
C TRP A 64 0.12 -0.81 12.58
N ILE A 65 -0.10 -0.71 11.26
CA ILE A 65 0.71 -1.38 10.25
C ILE A 65 2.16 -0.90 10.33
N THR A 66 2.36 0.40 10.32
CA THR A 66 3.68 1.02 10.38
C THR A 66 4.45 0.60 11.63
N ASP A 67 3.79 0.59 12.79
CA ASP A 67 4.40 0.16 14.06
C ASP A 67 4.89 -1.29 13.98
N ARG A 68 4.10 -2.20 13.37
CA ARG A 68 4.51 -3.62 13.22
C ARG A 68 5.69 -3.79 12.28
N VAL A 69 5.75 -2.98 11.21
CA VAL A 69 6.90 -2.99 10.29
C VAL A 69 8.15 -2.46 10.99
N ILE A 70 8.04 -1.36 11.73
CA ILE A 70 9.15 -0.79 12.50
C ILE A 70 9.64 -1.79 13.57
N ASP A 71 8.74 -2.42 14.32
CA ASP A 71 9.10 -3.42 15.33
C ASP A 71 9.86 -4.59 14.69
N PHE A 72 9.40 -5.05 13.51
CA PHE A 72 10.08 -6.11 12.76
C PHE A 72 11.50 -5.69 12.35
N LEU A 73 11.67 -4.49 11.78
CA LEU A 73 12.98 -3.97 11.37
C LEU A 73 13.94 -3.82 12.54
N LYS A 74 13.48 -3.27 13.66
CA LYS A 74 14.26 -3.15 14.90
C LYS A 74 14.74 -4.51 15.38
N ASN A 75 13.90 -5.55 15.33
CA ASN A 75 14.29 -6.92 15.69
C ASN A 75 15.33 -7.53 14.72
N LYS A 76 15.47 -6.95 13.54
CA LYS A 76 16.53 -7.29 12.56
C LYS A 76 17.74 -6.35 12.63
N ASN A 77 17.78 -5.41 13.61
CA ASN A 77 18.78 -4.35 13.74
C ASN A 77 18.87 -3.44 12.50
N ILE A 78 17.73 -3.15 11.89
CA ILE A 78 17.60 -2.26 10.72
C ILE A 78 16.88 -0.98 11.17
N ASP A 79 17.49 0.19 10.89
CA ASP A 79 16.82 1.48 11.09
C ASP A 79 15.82 1.72 9.95
N PRO A 80 14.54 2.04 10.24
CA PRO A 80 13.57 2.43 9.21
C PRO A 80 14.04 3.57 8.30
N LEU A 81 14.93 4.45 8.78
CA LEU A 81 15.48 5.54 7.99
C LEU A 81 16.54 5.08 6.98
N ASP A 82 17.08 3.87 7.13
CA ASP A 82 18.05 3.29 6.19
C ASP A 82 17.39 2.50 5.05
N VAL A 83 16.06 2.38 5.07
CA VAL A 83 15.31 1.60 4.09
C VAL A 83 14.25 2.41 3.38
N ASN A 84 13.95 2.01 2.15
CA ASN A 84 12.84 2.53 1.37
C ASN A 84 11.66 1.58 1.46
N ILE A 85 10.43 2.11 1.49
CA ILE A 85 9.22 1.29 1.42
C ILE A 85 8.50 1.53 0.09
N ILE A 86 8.13 0.45 -0.58
CA ILE A 86 7.37 0.48 -1.82
C ILE A 86 5.94 0.07 -1.52
N ASP A 87 5.01 1.00 -1.65
CA ASP A 87 3.57 0.72 -1.57
C ASP A 87 3.05 0.39 -2.97
N GLY A 88 2.91 -0.90 -3.25
CA GLY A 88 2.52 -1.42 -4.58
C GLY A 88 1.04 -1.21 -4.92
N THR A 89 0.23 -0.73 -3.96
CA THR A 89 -1.23 -0.54 -4.09
C THR A 89 -1.68 0.71 -3.34
N ALA A 90 -1.07 1.85 -3.67
CA ALA A 90 -1.10 3.05 -2.84
C ALA A 90 -2.50 3.68 -2.63
N GLY A 91 -3.44 3.43 -3.57
CA GLY A 91 -4.76 4.05 -3.50
C GLY A 91 -4.66 5.57 -3.44
N ILE A 92 -5.39 6.17 -2.52
CA ILE A 92 -5.38 7.63 -2.29
C ILE A 92 -4.42 8.05 -1.16
N GLY A 93 -3.56 7.12 -0.69
CA GLY A 93 -2.38 7.43 0.13
C GLY A 93 -2.43 7.11 1.62
N GLY A 94 -3.44 6.38 2.10
CA GLY A 94 -3.58 6.13 3.55
C GLY A 94 -2.34 5.51 4.21
N ASN A 95 -1.78 4.45 3.62
CA ASN A 95 -0.56 3.82 4.11
C ASN A 95 0.69 4.63 3.72
N SER A 96 0.80 5.05 2.45
CA SER A 96 1.96 5.80 1.94
C SER A 96 2.25 7.07 2.74
N ILE A 97 1.22 7.87 3.06
CA ILE A 97 1.32 9.09 3.87
C ILE A 97 1.78 8.76 5.29
N ASN A 98 1.31 7.66 5.86
CA ASN A 98 1.77 7.25 7.19
C ASN A 98 3.23 6.79 7.15
N PHE A 99 3.62 5.97 6.18
CA PHE A 99 5.00 5.52 6.01
C PHE A 99 5.99 6.66 5.83
N SER A 100 5.61 7.75 5.14
CA SER A 100 6.50 8.89 4.92
C SER A 100 7.01 9.55 6.19
N LYS A 101 6.34 9.34 7.31
CA LYS A 101 6.75 9.90 8.62
C LYS A 101 7.91 9.11 9.26
N TYR A 102 8.19 7.92 8.79
CA TYR A 102 9.09 6.98 9.48
C TYR A 102 10.18 6.39 8.58
N PHE A 103 9.97 6.36 7.27
CA PHE A 103 10.90 5.77 6.31
C PHE A 103 11.64 6.86 5.52
N SER A 104 12.86 6.55 5.09
CA SER A 104 13.69 7.46 4.30
C SER A 104 12.97 7.92 3.03
N LYS A 105 12.40 6.98 2.30
CA LYS A 105 11.68 7.22 1.06
C LYS A 105 10.50 6.26 0.91
N VAL A 106 9.41 6.76 0.34
CA VAL A 106 8.24 5.97 -0.03
C VAL A 106 8.07 6.03 -1.54
N LEU A 107 7.96 4.85 -2.19
CA LEU A 107 7.57 4.75 -3.59
C LEU A 107 6.13 4.26 -3.63
N SER A 108 5.22 5.08 -4.12
CA SER A 108 3.79 4.76 -4.15
C SER A 108 3.36 4.47 -5.58
N ILE A 109 2.82 3.27 -5.82
CA ILE A 109 2.40 2.82 -7.14
C ILE A 109 0.88 2.66 -7.12
N GLU A 110 0.22 3.33 -8.05
CA GLU A 110 -1.24 3.27 -8.18
C GLU A 110 -1.63 3.08 -9.65
N ILE A 111 -2.52 2.13 -9.91
CA ILE A 111 -2.99 1.81 -11.28
C ILE A 111 -4.18 2.68 -11.72
N ASN A 112 -4.96 3.16 -10.75
CA ASN A 112 -6.14 4.00 -11.01
C ASN A 112 -5.72 5.47 -11.13
N ASN A 113 -5.90 6.06 -12.30
CA ASN A 113 -5.52 7.45 -12.56
C ASN A 113 -6.21 8.47 -11.64
N ILE A 114 -7.47 8.23 -11.22
CA ILE A 114 -8.20 9.13 -10.31
C ILE A 114 -7.58 9.04 -8.91
N HIS A 115 -7.32 7.83 -8.42
CA HIS A 115 -6.65 7.64 -7.13
C HIS A 115 -5.25 8.22 -7.14
N TYR A 116 -4.50 8.05 -8.23
CA TYR A 116 -3.19 8.67 -8.42
C TYR A 116 -3.25 10.21 -8.30
N GLU A 117 -4.19 10.87 -9.00
CA GLU A 117 -4.35 12.33 -8.91
C GLU A 117 -4.77 12.79 -7.52
N VAL A 118 -5.62 12.02 -6.82
CA VAL A 118 -5.99 12.31 -5.44
C VAL A 118 -4.81 12.12 -4.50
N LEU A 119 -4.03 11.04 -4.65
CA LEU A 119 -2.80 10.81 -3.90
C LEU A 119 -1.81 11.96 -4.08
N LYS A 120 -1.57 12.39 -5.33
CA LYS A 120 -0.74 13.54 -5.66
C LYS A 120 -1.21 14.80 -4.96
N ASN A 121 -2.52 15.11 -5.05
CA ASN A 121 -3.10 16.24 -4.35
C ASN A 121 -2.88 16.16 -2.83
N ASN A 122 -3.04 14.98 -2.22
CA ASN A 122 -2.89 14.81 -0.78
C ASN A 122 -1.44 14.97 -0.34
N ILE A 123 -0.48 14.44 -1.08
CA ILE A 123 0.96 14.64 -0.87
C ILE A 123 1.31 16.14 -0.93
N ASP A 124 0.84 16.83 -1.97
CA ASP A 124 1.06 18.27 -2.14
C ASP A 124 0.41 19.10 -1.02
N ALA A 125 -0.82 18.73 -0.61
CA ALA A 125 -1.55 19.40 0.46
C ALA A 125 -0.82 19.30 1.81
N LEU A 126 -0.15 18.17 2.05
CA LEU A 126 0.58 17.88 3.27
C LEU A 126 2.05 18.31 3.21
N ASN A 127 2.50 18.84 2.07
CA ASN A 127 3.90 19.26 1.86
C ASN A 127 4.90 18.12 2.13
N ILE A 128 4.55 16.89 1.69
CA ILE A 128 5.40 15.70 1.85
C ILE A 128 6.39 15.61 0.69
N HIS A 129 7.69 15.47 0.98
CA HIS A 129 8.74 15.52 -0.03
C HIS A 129 9.45 14.19 -0.26
N ASN A 130 9.23 13.19 0.57
CA ASN A 130 9.88 11.88 0.48
C ASN A 130 8.98 10.77 -0.10
N ILE A 131 7.82 11.14 -0.69
CA ILE A 131 6.99 10.21 -1.46
C ILE A 131 7.19 10.47 -2.96
N GLN A 132 7.56 9.43 -3.69
CA GLN A 132 7.57 9.42 -5.15
C GLN A 132 6.41 8.56 -5.64
N ILE A 133 5.60 9.08 -6.56
CA ILE A 133 4.39 8.41 -7.06
C ILE A 133 4.53 7.97 -8.51
N TYR A 134 3.94 6.82 -8.85
CA TYR A 134 3.91 6.25 -10.19
C TYR A 134 2.50 5.83 -10.56
N LEU A 135 2.01 6.30 -11.71
CA LEU A 135 0.78 5.79 -12.32
C LEU A 135 1.13 4.55 -13.14
N ALA A 136 1.04 3.38 -12.54
CA ALA A 136 1.44 2.12 -13.17
C ALA A 136 0.75 0.91 -12.53
N ASN A 137 0.74 -0.21 -13.25
CA ASN A 137 0.59 -1.52 -12.62
C ASN A 137 1.94 -1.93 -12.04
N PHE A 138 2.03 -2.16 -10.72
CA PHE A 138 3.29 -2.53 -10.08
C PHE A 138 3.92 -3.80 -10.67
N LEU A 139 3.12 -4.74 -11.16
CA LEU A 139 3.61 -5.95 -11.83
C LEU A 139 4.42 -5.65 -13.09
N ASN A 140 4.13 -4.53 -13.75
CA ASN A 140 4.85 -4.12 -14.96
C ASN A 140 6.17 -3.40 -14.66
N ILE A 141 6.28 -2.78 -13.48
CA ILE A 141 7.47 -1.98 -13.12
C ILE A 141 8.36 -2.64 -12.06
N ILE A 142 7.95 -3.79 -11.54
CA ILE A 142 8.70 -4.51 -10.50
C ILE A 142 10.14 -4.82 -10.92
N ASP A 143 10.36 -5.11 -12.21
CA ASP A 143 11.68 -5.38 -12.76
C ASP A 143 12.59 -4.14 -12.80
N SER A 144 12.00 -2.96 -12.77
CA SER A 144 12.72 -1.68 -12.76
C SER A 144 13.12 -1.25 -11.35
N ILE A 145 12.53 -1.88 -10.30
CA ILE A 145 12.76 -1.56 -8.91
C ILE A 145 13.91 -2.43 -8.40
N LYS A 146 15.15 -1.96 -8.64
CA LYS A 146 16.38 -2.62 -8.20
C LYS A 146 16.94 -1.88 -6.99
N ASP A 147 16.68 -2.37 -5.80
CA ASP A 147 17.34 -1.89 -4.60
C ASP A 147 17.15 -2.90 -3.48
N ASP A 148 18.23 -3.48 -2.97
CA ASP A 148 18.25 -4.49 -1.90
C ASP A 148 17.78 -3.93 -0.55
N SER A 149 17.68 -2.60 -0.41
CA SER A 149 17.19 -1.92 0.79
C SER A 149 15.65 -1.72 0.80
N ASN A 150 14.95 -2.21 -0.23
CA ASN A 150 13.52 -1.99 -0.36
C ASN A 150 12.68 -3.01 0.43
N ILE A 151 11.63 -2.48 1.08
CA ILE A 151 10.54 -3.28 1.63
C ILE A 151 9.35 -3.14 0.71
N PHE A 152 8.73 -4.23 0.34
CA PHE A 152 7.53 -4.22 -0.50
C PHE A 152 6.28 -4.40 0.35
N PHE A 153 5.34 -3.45 0.26
CA PHE A 153 4.06 -3.46 0.95
C PHE A 153 2.90 -3.54 -0.04
N PHE A 154 1.89 -4.35 0.31
CA PHE A 154 0.63 -4.45 -0.43
C PHE A 154 -0.58 -4.34 0.47
N ASP A 155 -1.57 -3.59 0.01
CA ASP A 155 -2.94 -3.58 0.50
C ASP A 155 -3.90 -3.68 -0.69
N PRO A 156 -3.93 -4.84 -1.38
CA PRO A 156 -4.73 -4.98 -2.59
C PRO A 156 -6.23 -4.98 -2.27
N PRO A 157 -7.09 -4.64 -3.24
CA PRO A 157 -8.53 -4.66 -3.03
C PRO A 157 -9.04 -6.07 -2.68
N TRP A 158 -9.87 -6.16 -1.62
CA TRP A 158 -10.43 -7.43 -1.13
C TRP A 158 -11.77 -7.80 -1.78
N GLY A 159 -12.15 -7.13 -2.89
CA GLY A 159 -13.43 -7.37 -3.56
C GLY A 159 -14.63 -6.74 -2.86
N GLY A 160 -14.45 -5.62 -2.15
CA GLY A 160 -15.49 -4.93 -1.38
C GLY A 160 -15.92 -5.76 -0.17
N ASN A 161 -17.24 -5.80 0.15
CA ASN A 161 -17.73 -6.57 1.31
C ASN A 161 -17.86 -8.08 1.05
N CYS A 162 -17.68 -8.55 -0.18
CA CYS A 162 -17.91 -9.95 -0.54
C CYS A 162 -17.00 -10.92 0.20
N TYR A 163 -15.76 -10.53 0.54
CA TYR A 163 -14.83 -11.39 1.27
C TYR A 163 -15.40 -11.88 2.61
N LYS A 164 -16.28 -11.10 3.24
CA LYS A 164 -16.90 -11.46 4.55
C LYS A 164 -17.81 -12.68 4.49
N ASN A 165 -18.28 -13.04 3.29
CA ASN A 165 -19.17 -14.19 3.08
C ASN A 165 -18.41 -15.52 2.98
N PHE A 166 -17.09 -15.49 2.96
CA PHE A 166 -16.25 -16.68 2.85
C PHE A 166 -15.66 -17.05 4.22
N LYS A 167 -15.69 -18.34 4.53
CA LYS A 167 -14.96 -18.88 5.69
C LYS A 167 -13.44 -18.76 5.46
N TYR A 168 -12.99 -19.04 4.23
CA TYR A 168 -11.62 -18.88 3.77
C TYR A 168 -11.64 -18.08 2.48
N PHE A 169 -10.88 -16.99 2.44
CA PHE A 169 -10.81 -16.08 1.31
C PHE A 169 -9.45 -16.23 0.60
N ASN A 170 -9.50 -16.39 -0.73
CA ASN A 170 -8.30 -16.38 -1.56
C ASN A 170 -8.17 -14.99 -2.20
N LEU A 171 -7.06 -14.31 -1.92
CA LEU A 171 -6.79 -12.96 -2.38
C LEU A 171 -6.09 -12.99 -3.74
N LYS A 172 -6.50 -12.09 -4.63
CA LYS A 172 -5.91 -11.95 -5.97
C LYS A 172 -5.51 -10.50 -6.26
N ILE A 173 -4.50 -10.35 -7.09
CA ILE A 173 -4.14 -9.06 -7.71
C ILE A 173 -4.27 -9.22 -9.22
N GLY A 174 -5.27 -8.59 -9.80
CA GLY A 174 -5.63 -8.84 -11.20
C GLY A 174 -6.06 -10.31 -11.43
N LYS A 175 -5.30 -11.03 -12.25
CA LYS A 175 -5.52 -12.46 -12.52
C LYS A 175 -4.65 -13.40 -11.68
N LEU A 176 -3.66 -12.88 -10.96
CA LEU A 176 -2.71 -13.66 -10.18
C LEU A 176 -3.23 -13.92 -8.77
N GLU A 177 -3.01 -15.12 -8.26
CA GLU A 177 -3.18 -15.43 -6.85
C GLU A 177 -2.12 -14.66 -6.05
N ILE A 178 -2.41 -14.29 -4.80
CA ILE A 178 -1.49 -13.49 -3.99
C ILE A 178 -0.15 -14.19 -3.73
N ASN A 179 -0.16 -15.51 -3.59
CA ASN A 179 1.07 -16.29 -3.43
C ASN A 179 1.98 -16.23 -4.68
N ASP A 180 1.41 -16.17 -5.89
CA ASP A 180 2.20 -16.01 -7.12
C ASP A 180 2.89 -14.66 -7.15
N VAL A 181 2.16 -13.59 -6.76
CA VAL A 181 2.71 -12.23 -6.66
C VAL A 181 3.85 -12.17 -5.65
N ILE A 182 3.68 -12.77 -4.47
CA ILE A 182 4.71 -12.81 -3.43
C ILE A 182 5.94 -13.59 -3.91
N ASN A 183 5.73 -14.70 -4.62
CA ASN A 183 6.83 -15.49 -5.18
C ASN A 183 7.57 -14.76 -6.31
N ILE A 184 6.89 -13.95 -7.13
CA ILE A 184 7.54 -13.06 -8.09
C ILE A 184 8.49 -12.08 -7.38
N LEU A 185 8.07 -11.50 -6.26
CA LEU A 185 8.93 -10.62 -5.47
C LEU A 185 10.15 -11.35 -4.90
N TYR A 186 9.94 -12.56 -4.39
CA TYR A 186 11.04 -13.42 -3.93
C TYR A 186 12.06 -13.68 -5.05
N ASP A 187 11.59 -14.03 -6.26
CA ASP A 187 12.45 -14.30 -7.42
C ASP A 187 13.20 -13.04 -7.90
N LYS A 188 12.72 -11.85 -7.54
CA LYS A 188 13.40 -10.56 -7.77
C LYS A 188 14.33 -10.14 -6.63
N ASN A 189 14.60 -11.03 -5.69
CA ASN A 189 15.45 -10.80 -4.51
C ASN A 189 14.91 -9.71 -3.55
N ILE A 190 13.59 -9.48 -3.55
CA ILE A 190 12.99 -8.62 -2.53
C ILE A 190 13.04 -9.34 -1.19
N LYS A 191 13.81 -8.78 -0.26
CA LYS A 191 14.11 -9.42 1.02
C LYS A 191 12.93 -9.45 1.97
N TYR A 192 12.10 -8.40 1.97
CA TYR A 192 10.98 -8.24 2.87
C TYR A 192 9.72 -7.88 2.10
N THR A 193 8.72 -8.73 2.17
CA THR A 193 7.40 -8.49 1.58
C THR A 193 6.34 -8.44 2.67
N ILE A 194 5.49 -7.43 2.64
CA ILE A 194 4.47 -7.18 3.64
C ILE A 194 3.10 -7.15 2.96
N LEU A 195 2.18 -7.96 3.45
CA LEU A 195 0.83 -8.06 2.94
C LEU A 195 -0.19 -7.69 4.01
N LYS A 196 -1.02 -6.68 3.74
CA LYS A 196 -2.26 -6.46 4.48
C LYS A 196 -3.38 -7.26 3.83
N ALA A 197 -4.10 -8.04 4.62
CA ALA A 197 -5.15 -8.93 4.14
C ALA A 197 -6.33 -9.00 5.12
N PRO A 198 -7.51 -9.48 4.66
CA PRO A 198 -8.63 -9.73 5.55
C PRO A 198 -8.31 -10.87 6.52
N HIS A 199 -8.94 -10.85 7.71
CA HIS A 199 -8.70 -11.82 8.78
C HIS A 199 -8.98 -13.28 8.38
N ASN A 200 -9.84 -13.50 7.39
CA ASN A 200 -10.23 -14.80 6.86
C ASN A 200 -9.42 -15.24 5.63
N LEU A 201 -8.28 -14.58 5.34
CA LEU A 201 -7.37 -15.05 4.30
C LEU A 201 -7.01 -16.52 4.54
N ASN A 202 -7.00 -17.31 3.47
CA ASN A 202 -6.63 -18.73 3.52
C ASN A 202 -5.12 -18.89 3.74
N LEU A 203 -4.69 -18.81 5.00
CA LEU A 203 -3.28 -18.90 5.37
C LEU A 203 -2.68 -20.28 5.06
N SER A 204 -3.50 -21.35 5.07
CA SER A 204 -3.01 -22.70 4.75
C SER A 204 -2.55 -22.79 3.30
N THR A 205 -3.38 -22.31 2.37
CA THR A 205 -3.03 -22.26 0.94
C THR A 205 -1.85 -21.32 0.69
N LEU A 206 -1.83 -20.18 1.38
CA LEU A 206 -0.73 -19.21 1.27
C LEU A 206 0.59 -19.88 1.68
N TYR A 207 0.64 -20.42 2.90
CA TYR A 207 1.87 -21.00 3.48
C TYR A 207 2.45 -22.14 2.64
N SER A 208 1.61 -23.01 2.10
CA SER A 208 2.07 -24.18 1.32
C SER A 208 2.70 -23.82 -0.03
N ASN A 209 2.53 -22.59 -0.51
CA ASN A 209 2.93 -22.17 -1.86
C ASN A 209 3.90 -20.96 -1.86
N ILE A 210 4.43 -20.54 -0.71
CA ILE A 210 5.35 -19.41 -0.59
C ILE A 210 6.80 -19.89 -0.58
N LYS A 211 7.66 -19.16 -1.29
CA LYS A 211 9.11 -19.41 -1.36
C LYS A 211 9.91 -18.83 -0.20
N TYR A 212 9.39 -17.79 0.47
CA TYR A 212 10.04 -17.24 1.66
C TYR A 212 10.14 -18.29 2.77
N GLU A 213 11.27 -18.34 3.44
CA GLU A 213 11.52 -19.30 4.51
C GLU A 213 10.70 -19.03 5.76
N ASN A 214 10.42 -17.77 6.03
CA ASN A 214 9.77 -17.33 7.25
C ASN A 214 8.59 -16.39 6.99
N MET A 215 7.60 -16.45 7.89
CA MET A 215 6.42 -15.62 7.85
C MET A 215 5.96 -15.27 9.26
N ILE A 216 5.70 -14.01 9.52
CA ILE A 216 5.08 -13.53 10.76
C ILE A 216 3.67 -13.02 10.45
N VAL A 217 2.68 -13.42 11.24
CA VAL A 217 1.29 -12.99 11.10
C VAL A 217 0.87 -12.19 12.32
N HIS A 218 0.63 -10.90 12.13
CA HIS A 218 0.02 -10.02 13.13
C HIS A 218 -1.47 -9.91 12.89
N ARG A 219 -2.29 -10.01 13.95
CA ARG A 219 -3.76 -9.96 13.86
C ARG A 219 -4.28 -8.68 14.52
N ASN A 220 -5.03 -7.89 13.76
CA ASN A 220 -5.84 -6.80 14.31
C ASN A 220 -7.31 -7.22 14.33
N ILE A 221 -7.73 -7.78 15.45
CA ILE A 221 -9.11 -8.33 15.64
C ILE A 221 -10.16 -7.23 15.49
N LYS A 222 -9.89 -6.03 16.04
CA LYS A 222 -10.85 -4.90 16.01
C LYS A 222 -11.14 -4.44 14.59
N GLN A 223 -10.18 -4.54 13.68
CA GLN A 223 -10.31 -4.10 12.29
C GLN A 223 -10.52 -5.25 11.31
N SER A 224 -10.64 -6.49 11.82
CA SER A 224 -10.83 -7.70 11.01
C SER A 224 -9.78 -7.84 9.89
N MET A 225 -8.53 -7.50 10.20
CA MET A 225 -7.41 -7.60 9.27
C MET A 225 -6.21 -8.32 9.87
N ILE A 226 -5.35 -8.78 8.99
CA ILE A 226 -4.03 -9.34 9.33
C ILE A 226 -2.96 -8.60 8.54
N LEU A 227 -1.77 -8.52 9.12
CA LEU A 227 -0.55 -8.10 8.47
C LEU A 227 0.41 -9.29 8.45
N ILE A 228 0.92 -9.63 7.29
CA ILE A 228 1.84 -10.74 7.10
C ILE A 228 3.17 -10.18 6.61
N ILE A 229 4.26 -10.56 7.27
CA ILE A 229 5.62 -10.18 6.88
C ILE A 229 6.34 -11.45 6.46
N PHE A 230 6.77 -11.50 5.21
CA PHE A 230 7.56 -12.56 4.60
C PHE A 230 9.03 -12.17 4.55
N TYR A 231 9.97 -13.10 4.92
CA TYR A 231 11.41 -12.83 4.99
C TYR A 231 12.27 -14.09 4.95
#